data_caecf1c9c021cd6c38505140451b7eba
#
_entry.id   caecf1c9c021cd6c38505140451b7eba
#
_cell.length_a   1.000
_cell.length_b   1.000
_cell.length_c   1.000
_cell.angle_alpha   90.00
_cell.angle_beta   90.00
_cell.angle_gamma   90.00
#
_symmetry.space_group_name_H-M   'P 1'
#
loop_
_entity.id
_entity.type
_entity.pdbx_description
1 polymer ?
#
loop_
_entity_poly.entity_id
_entity_poly.type
_entity_poly.pdbx_seq_one_letter_code
_entity_poly.pdbx_strand_id
1 'polypeptide(L)'
;MEQHRRACLLYDPSHLLLQCLDYLTYIDYYHERIRAFHVKDAEFNPTGKQGVYGGFQNWVNRAGRFRSLGDGQVNFKAIFSKLATYDYKGWAVLEWECCIKNATDGAKEGAPFISNHIIHVTEKAFDDFAGTAASEDFNRSVLGLK
;
A
#
# COMPACT_ATOMS: atom_id res chain seq x y z
N MET A 1 0.17 7.33 24.00
CA MET A 1 1.33 6.41 23.84
C MET A 1 2.52 7.27 23.53
N GLU A 2 3.39 7.47 24.51
CA GLU A 2 4.56 8.34 24.34
C GLU A 2 5.47 7.78 23.25
N GLN A 3 6.22 8.66 22.61
CA GLN A 3 7.03 8.41 21.39
C GLN A 3 8.20 7.42 21.62
N HIS A 4 7.92 6.28 22.23
CA HIS A 4 8.96 5.28 22.44
C HIS A 4 9.38 4.70 21.07
N ARG A 5 10.66 4.79 20.75
CA ARG A 5 11.21 4.40 19.43
C ARG A 5 10.98 2.93 19.04
N ARG A 6 10.65 2.06 20.02
CA ARG A 6 10.30 0.66 19.80
C ARG A 6 8.80 0.43 19.60
N ALA A 7 7.95 1.46 19.78
CA ALA A 7 6.53 1.38 19.50
C ALA A 7 6.31 1.57 18.00
N CYS A 8 6.38 0.47 17.26
CA CYS A 8 6.22 0.44 15.80
C CYS A 8 4.85 -0.11 15.41
N LEU A 9 4.47 0.10 14.16
CA LEU A 9 3.21 -0.36 13.61
C LEU A 9 3.44 -1.53 12.66
N LEU A 10 2.58 -2.52 12.77
CA LEU A 10 2.24 -3.45 11.74
C LEU A 10 1.03 -2.87 11.00
N TYR A 11 1.22 -2.43 9.78
CA TYR A 11 0.18 -1.82 8.98
C TYR A 11 -0.61 -2.89 8.22
N ASP A 12 -1.93 -2.90 8.40
CA ASP A 12 -2.84 -3.82 7.72
C ASP A 12 -4.02 -3.04 7.11
N PRO A 13 -4.01 -2.79 5.79
CA PRO A 13 -5.06 -2.03 5.12
C PRO A 13 -6.40 -2.76 5.08
N SER A 14 -6.42 -4.08 5.15
CA SER A 14 -7.64 -4.87 5.05
C SER A 14 -8.58 -4.61 6.23
N HIS A 15 -8.03 -4.51 7.43
CA HIS A 15 -8.80 -4.17 8.62
C HIS A 15 -9.32 -2.73 8.59
N LEU A 16 -8.53 -1.81 8.06
CA LEU A 16 -8.94 -0.41 7.92
C LEU A 16 -10.07 -0.27 6.88
N LEU A 17 -9.96 -0.98 5.74
CA LEU A 17 -11.00 -1.02 4.71
C LEU A 17 -12.32 -1.54 5.29
N LEU A 18 -12.30 -2.64 6.06
CA LEU A 18 -13.50 -3.20 6.68
C LEU A 18 -14.14 -2.27 7.71
N GLN A 19 -13.41 -1.31 8.22
CA GLN A 19 -13.89 -0.26 9.13
C GLN A 19 -14.23 1.04 8.41
N CYS A 20 -14.19 1.07 7.08
CA CYS A 20 -14.42 2.26 6.25
C CYS A 20 -13.45 3.42 6.57
N LEU A 21 -12.23 3.10 6.99
CA LEU A 21 -11.18 4.09 7.26
C LEU A 21 -10.31 4.31 6.03
N ASP A 22 -9.77 5.52 5.89
CA ASP A 22 -8.82 5.83 4.84
C ASP A 22 -7.45 5.25 5.17
N TYR A 23 -7.21 4.04 4.69
CA TYR A 23 -5.95 3.34 4.93
C TYR A 23 -4.75 3.97 4.21
N LEU A 24 -4.95 4.74 3.14
CA LEU A 24 -3.86 5.43 2.44
C LEU A 24 -3.34 6.61 3.25
N THR A 25 -4.22 7.40 3.82
CA THR A 25 -3.86 8.52 4.71
C THR A 25 -3.14 8.03 5.97
N TYR A 26 -3.42 6.80 6.44
CA TYR A 26 -2.67 6.19 7.54
C TYR A 26 -1.17 6.06 7.25
N ILE A 27 -0.78 5.79 6.00
CA ILE A 27 0.63 5.74 5.62
C ILE A 27 1.25 7.13 5.76
N ASP A 28 0.56 8.19 5.31
CA ASP A 28 1.06 9.56 5.41
C ASP A 28 1.35 9.98 6.86
N TYR A 29 0.47 9.61 7.78
CA TYR A 29 0.64 9.97 9.19
C TYR A 29 1.65 9.11 9.94
N TYR A 30 1.84 7.84 9.56
CA TYR A 30 2.55 6.87 10.38
C TYR A 30 3.71 6.16 9.67
N HIS A 31 4.12 6.56 8.46
CA HIS A 31 5.19 5.91 7.69
C HIS A 31 6.48 5.71 8.51
N GLU A 32 6.87 6.67 9.34
CA GLU A 32 8.06 6.56 10.19
C GLU A 32 7.98 5.42 11.23
N ARG A 33 6.77 4.96 11.55
CA ARG A 33 6.52 3.90 12.53
C ARG A 33 6.18 2.56 11.91
N ILE A 34 5.79 2.53 10.66
CA ILE A 34 5.47 1.28 9.95
C ILE A 34 6.75 0.48 9.73
N ARG A 35 6.83 -0.71 10.30
CA ARG A 35 7.98 -1.63 10.17
C ARG A 35 7.64 -2.93 9.49
N ALA A 36 6.37 -3.27 9.46
CA ALA A 36 5.84 -4.38 8.71
C ALA A 36 4.49 -3.99 8.10
N PHE A 37 4.22 -4.52 6.95
CA PHE A 37 2.99 -4.32 6.20
C PHE A 37 2.41 -5.70 5.86
N HIS A 38 1.20 -5.96 6.31
CA HIS A 38 0.44 -7.12 5.88
C HIS A 38 -0.16 -6.88 4.50
N VAL A 39 0.32 -7.61 3.53
CA VAL A 39 -0.29 -7.66 2.21
C VAL A 39 -1.46 -8.64 2.32
N LYS A 40 -2.61 -8.11 2.69
CA LYS A 40 -3.85 -8.82 2.95
C LYS A 40 -5.00 -8.07 2.31
N ASP A 41 -5.82 -8.79 1.57
CA ASP A 41 -6.91 -8.18 0.82
C ASP A 41 -8.26 -8.38 1.52
N ALA A 42 -9.16 -7.46 1.25
CA ALA A 42 -10.52 -7.46 1.76
C ALA A 42 -11.46 -6.76 0.78
N GLU A 43 -12.74 -7.05 0.90
CA GLU A 43 -13.80 -6.33 0.23
C GLU A 43 -14.89 -5.93 1.23
N PHE A 44 -15.54 -4.80 0.98
CA PHE A 44 -16.70 -4.36 1.74
C PHE A 44 -17.78 -3.84 0.80
N ASN A 45 -18.86 -4.60 0.65
CA ASN A 45 -19.97 -4.32 -0.25
C ASN A 45 -21.27 -4.14 0.56
N PRO A 46 -21.44 -3.04 1.31
CA PRO A 46 -22.57 -2.84 2.19
C PRO A 46 -23.87 -2.64 1.39
N THR A 47 -24.95 -3.18 1.91
CA THR A 47 -26.31 -2.99 1.36
C THR A 47 -27.11 -1.95 2.15
N GLY A 48 -26.51 -1.27 3.12
CA GLY A 48 -27.19 -0.37 4.07
C GLY A 48 -27.83 -1.07 5.26
N LYS A 49 -27.76 -2.40 5.32
CA LYS A 49 -28.35 -3.22 6.41
C LYS A 49 -27.30 -3.86 7.32
N GLN A 50 -26.03 -3.71 6.98
CA GLN A 50 -24.91 -4.28 7.71
C GLN A 50 -24.17 -3.19 8.49
N GLY A 51 -23.67 -3.57 9.68
CA GLY A 51 -22.70 -2.77 10.43
C GLY A 51 -21.26 -3.00 9.98
N VAL A 52 -20.32 -2.56 10.80
CA VAL A 52 -18.88 -2.82 10.63
C VAL A 52 -18.64 -4.32 10.47
N TYR A 53 -17.72 -4.71 9.61
CA TYR A 53 -17.42 -6.10 9.24
C TYR A 53 -18.61 -6.86 8.60
N GLY A 54 -19.65 -6.17 8.15
CA GLY A 54 -20.75 -6.80 7.42
C GLY A 54 -21.77 -7.57 8.29
N GLY A 55 -21.73 -7.41 9.61
CA GLY A 55 -22.70 -8.02 10.54
C GLY A 55 -22.33 -9.42 11.02
N PHE A 56 -23.34 -10.22 11.41
CA PHE A 56 -23.17 -11.50 12.11
C PHE A 56 -23.29 -12.75 11.22
N GLN A 57 -23.38 -12.58 9.91
CA GLN A 57 -23.40 -13.70 8.98
C GLN A 57 -22.06 -14.46 9.00
N ASN A 58 -22.03 -15.66 8.45
CA ASN A 58 -20.77 -16.35 8.18
C ASN A 58 -19.93 -15.57 7.17
N TRP A 59 -18.63 -15.83 7.14
CA TRP A 59 -17.67 -15.07 6.30
C TRP A 59 -18.03 -15.05 4.82
N VAL A 60 -18.59 -16.13 4.27
CA VAL A 60 -18.99 -16.22 2.86
C VAL A 60 -20.11 -15.24 2.51
N ASN A 61 -21.03 -15.00 3.45
CA ASN A 61 -22.21 -14.17 3.21
C ASN A 61 -22.09 -12.74 3.74
N ARG A 62 -20.97 -12.40 4.38
CA ARG A 62 -20.75 -11.05 4.89
C ARG A 62 -20.52 -10.05 3.75
N ALA A 63 -21.02 -8.83 3.94
CA ALA A 63 -20.69 -7.70 3.09
C ALA A 63 -19.21 -7.30 3.21
N GLY A 64 -18.65 -7.39 4.41
CA GLY A 64 -17.23 -7.20 4.70
C GLY A 64 -16.53 -8.53 4.96
N ARG A 65 -15.55 -8.89 4.12
CA ARG A 65 -14.82 -10.15 4.22
C ARG A 65 -13.42 -10.05 3.64
N PHE A 66 -12.54 -10.92 4.12
CA PHE A 66 -11.20 -11.04 3.56
C PHE A 66 -11.21 -11.82 2.24
N ARG A 67 -10.29 -11.43 1.35
CA ARG A 67 -10.17 -12.00 0.02
C ARG A 67 -8.74 -12.44 -0.26
N SER A 68 -8.58 -13.33 -1.24
CA SER A 68 -7.27 -13.59 -1.80
C SER A 68 -6.72 -12.35 -2.49
N LEU A 69 -5.41 -12.21 -2.53
CA LEU A 69 -4.76 -10.98 -3.05
C LEU A 69 -5.20 -10.70 -4.50
N GLY A 70 -5.67 -9.50 -4.73
CA GLY A 70 -6.18 -9.03 -6.02
C GLY A 70 -7.65 -9.34 -6.30
N ASP A 71 -8.31 -10.14 -5.47
CA ASP A 71 -9.74 -10.46 -5.59
C ASP A 71 -10.63 -9.49 -4.77
N GLY A 72 -10.02 -8.63 -3.97
CA GLY A 72 -10.69 -7.67 -3.09
C GLY A 72 -10.69 -6.24 -3.62
N GLN A 73 -10.73 -5.29 -2.69
CA GLN A 73 -10.88 -3.86 -2.98
C GLN A 73 -9.69 -3.03 -2.44
N VAL A 74 -8.68 -3.65 -1.83
CA VAL A 74 -7.50 -2.91 -1.37
C VAL A 74 -6.69 -2.43 -2.57
N ASN A 75 -6.42 -1.13 -2.63
CA ASN A 75 -5.62 -0.52 -3.69
C ASN A 75 -4.11 -0.69 -3.41
N PHE A 76 -3.60 -1.88 -3.66
CA PHE A 76 -2.18 -2.19 -3.44
C PHE A 76 -1.24 -1.33 -4.26
N LYS A 77 -1.61 -0.95 -5.50
CA LYS A 77 -0.78 -0.06 -6.33
C LYS A 77 -0.55 1.29 -5.64
N ALA A 78 -1.61 1.87 -5.06
CA ALA A 78 -1.49 3.12 -4.32
C ALA A 78 -0.68 2.95 -3.02
N ILE A 79 -0.86 1.83 -2.31
CA ILE A 79 -0.10 1.53 -1.09
C ILE A 79 1.39 1.42 -1.40
N PHE A 80 1.78 0.58 -2.37
CA PHE A 80 3.19 0.40 -2.73
C PHE A 80 3.81 1.70 -3.25
N SER A 81 3.05 2.53 -4.00
CA SER A 81 3.51 3.86 -4.44
C SER A 81 3.79 4.78 -3.26
N LYS A 82 2.88 4.85 -2.27
CA LYS A 82 3.10 5.66 -1.07
C LYS A 82 4.29 5.15 -0.24
N LEU A 83 4.39 3.84 -0.02
CA LEU A 83 5.51 3.24 0.71
C LEU A 83 6.85 3.53 0.01
N ALA A 84 6.89 3.47 -1.33
CA ALA A 84 8.07 3.83 -2.11
C ALA A 84 8.42 5.33 -1.96
N THR A 85 7.42 6.23 -1.96
CA THR A 85 7.62 7.66 -1.75
C THR A 85 8.30 7.97 -0.40
N TYR A 86 7.96 7.19 0.63
CA TYR A 86 8.54 7.32 1.98
C TYR A 86 9.77 6.43 2.21
N ASP A 87 10.35 5.89 1.15
CA ASP A 87 11.54 5.02 1.22
C ASP A 87 11.39 3.85 2.23
N TYR A 88 10.24 3.21 2.21
CA TYR A 88 9.92 2.12 3.13
C TYR A 88 10.89 0.96 3.00
N LYS A 89 11.52 0.57 4.11
CA LYS A 89 12.51 -0.52 4.20
C LYS A 89 12.03 -1.70 5.06
N GLY A 90 10.76 -1.72 5.42
CA GLY A 90 10.19 -2.77 6.25
C GLY A 90 9.81 -4.02 5.46
N TRP A 91 9.10 -4.92 6.11
CA TRP A 91 8.66 -6.19 5.54
C TRP A 91 7.29 -6.07 4.89
N ALA A 92 7.14 -6.58 3.67
CA ALA A 92 5.84 -6.88 3.05
C ALA A 92 5.54 -8.36 3.30
N VAL A 93 4.59 -8.62 4.18
CA VAL A 93 4.29 -9.97 4.67
C VAL A 93 2.97 -10.42 4.06
N LEU A 94 3.00 -11.52 3.31
CA LEU A 94 1.77 -12.17 2.88
C LEU A 94 0.99 -12.66 4.10
N GLU A 95 -0.17 -12.07 4.32
CA GLU A 95 -1.18 -12.62 5.22
C GLU A 95 -2.41 -13.00 4.41
N TRP A 96 -2.75 -14.27 4.43
CA TRP A 96 -3.85 -14.78 3.61
C TRP A 96 -4.98 -15.28 4.48
N GLU A 97 -6.14 -14.64 4.33
CA GLU A 97 -7.42 -15.10 4.85
C GLU A 97 -8.46 -14.98 3.73
N CYS A 98 -9.06 -16.06 3.35
CA CYS A 98 -10.12 -16.02 2.35
C CYS A 98 -11.10 -17.16 2.61
N CYS A 99 -12.39 -16.84 2.63
CA CYS A 99 -13.45 -17.82 2.85
C CYS A 99 -13.98 -18.46 1.55
N ILE A 100 -13.44 -18.09 0.39
CA ILE A 100 -13.93 -18.51 -0.93
C ILE A 100 -12.89 -19.32 -1.69
N LYS A 101 -11.68 -18.73 -1.89
CA LYS A 101 -10.60 -19.35 -2.68
C LYS A 101 -9.91 -20.47 -1.89
N ASN A 102 -9.44 -21.50 -2.60
CA ASN A 102 -8.60 -22.53 -2.01
C ASN A 102 -7.29 -21.95 -1.48
N ALA A 103 -6.88 -22.39 -0.29
CA ALA A 103 -5.68 -21.86 0.38
C ALA A 103 -4.38 -22.12 -0.38
N THR A 104 -4.27 -23.29 -1.04
CA THR A 104 -3.08 -23.63 -1.83
C THR A 104 -2.92 -22.70 -3.04
N ASP A 105 -4.02 -22.36 -3.70
CA ASP A 105 -4.01 -21.45 -4.85
C ASP A 105 -3.70 -20.02 -4.38
N GLY A 106 -4.32 -19.56 -3.30
CA GLY A 106 -4.01 -18.26 -2.72
C GLY A 106 -2.55 -18.11 -2.28
N ALA A 107 -1.96 -19.16 -1.70
CA ALA A 107 -0.55 -19.17 -1.32
C ALA A 107 0.38 -19.10 -2.55
N LYS A 108 0.06 -19.81 -3.63
CA LYS A 108 0.85 -19.79 -4.88
C LYS A 108 0.81 -18.43 -5.56
N GLU A 109 -0.32 -17.73 -5.49
CA GLU A 109 -0.52 -16.42 -6.10
C GLU A 109 0.13 -15.28 -5.28
N GLY A 110 0.25 -15.46 -3.98
CA GLY A 110 0.60 -14.39 -3.05
C GLY A 110 1.99 -13.81 -3.24
N ALA A 111 3.03 -14.63 -3.30
CA ALA A 111 4.40 -14.15 -3.48
C ALA A 111 4.62 -13.45 -4.83
N PRO A 112 4.16 -14.00 -5.97
CA PRO A 112 4.19 -13.28 -7.25
C PRO A 112 3.41 -11.98 -7.21
N PHE A 113 2.24 -11.94 -6.56
CA PHE A 113 1.45 -10.72 -6.41
C PHE A 113 2.26 -9.61 -5.74
N ILE A 114 2.88 -9.91 -4.60
CA ILE A 114 3.71 -8.94 -3.87
C ILE A 114 4.88 -8.49 -4.74
N SER A 115 5.63 -9.43 -5.31
CA SER A 115 6.80 -9.14 -6.14
C SER A 115 6.46 -8.20 -7.32
N ASN A 116 5.30 -8.40 -7.94
CA ASN A 116 4.84 -7.59 -9.07
C ASN A 116 4.38 -6.17 -8.66
N HIS A 117 4.17 -5.92 -7.38
CA HIS A 117 3.78 -4.60 -6.86
C HIS A 117 4.94 -3.80 -6.28
N ILE A 118 6.09 -4.45 -6.01
CA ILE A 118 7.27 -3.77 -5.50
C ILE A 118 7.77 -2.76 -6.54
N ILE A 119 7.93 -1.52 -6.12
CA ILE A 119 8.49 -0.45 -6.93
C ILE A 119 9.99 -0.35 -6.65
N HIS A 120 10.79 -0.60 -7.67
CA HIS A 120 12.22 -0.34 -7.62
C HIS A 120 12.43 1.15 -7.90
N VAL A 121 12.69 1.92 -6.84
CA VAL A 121 12.88 3.37 -6.93
C VAL A 121 14.11 3.67 -7.78
N THR A 122 14.00 4.61 -8.72
CA THR A 122 15.13 5.04 -9.54
C THR A 122 16.12 5.87 -8.73
N GLU A 123 17.40 5.73 -9.01
CA GLU A 123 18.44 6.56 -8.39
C GLU A 123 18.45 8.00 -8.93
N LYS A 124 17.90 8.21 -10.14
CA LYS A 124 17.81 9.52 -10.79
C LYS A 124 16.39 9.80 -11.22
N ALA A 125 15.83 10.90 -10.76
CA ALA A 125 14.54 11.38 -11.23
C ALA A 125 14.62 11.87 -12.67
N PHE A 126 13.51 11.80 -13.39
CA PHE A 126 13.43 12.28 -14.79
C PHE A 126 13.81 13.75 -14.95
N ASP A 127 13.59 14.56 -13.92
CA ASP A 127 13.83 16.00 -13.87
C ASP A 127 15.07 16.41 -13.07
N ASP A 128 15.95 15.47 -12.70
CA ASP A 128 17.22 15.78 -12.01
C ASP A 128 18.10 16.75 -12.78
N PHE A 129 17.94 16.82 -14.12
CA PHE A 129 18.58 17.83 -14.95
C PHE A 129 18.09 19.26 -14.64
N ALA A 130 16.86 19.42 -14.15
CA ALA A 130 16.30 20.72 -13.78
C ALA A 130 16.86 21.25 -12.45
N GLY A 131 17.38 20.35 -11.61
CA GLY A 131 18.05 20.68 -10.34
C GLY A 131 19.52 21.07 -10.50
N THR A 132 20.16 20.76 -11.62
CA THR A 132 21.46 21.34 -11.98
C THR A 132 21.20 22.79 -12.34
N ALA A 133 21.59 23.70 -11.43
CA ALA A 133 21.60 25.13 -11.74
C ALA A 133 22.38 25.32 -13.07
N ALA A 134 21.64 25.42 -14.16
CA ALA A 134 22.23 25.75 -15.43
C ALA A 134 22.92 27.10 -15.24
N SER A 135 24.24 27.11 -15.35
CA SER A 135 24.98 28.36 -15.23
C SER A 135 24.45 29.33 -16.29
N GLU A 136 24.50 30.63 -16.02
CA GLU A 136 24.09 31.64 -17.00
C GLU A 136 24.82 31.42 -18.34
N ASP A 137 26.08 31.01 -18.29
CA ASP A 137 26.91 30.67 -19.45
C ASP A 137 26.34 29.47 -20.24
N PHE A 138 25.85 28.41 -19.55
CA PHE A 138 25.19 27.27 -20.20
C PHE A 138 23.90 27.73 -20.89
N ASN A 139 23.07 28.49 -20.21
CA ASN A 139 21.81 29.01 -20.77
C ASN A 139 22.07 29.90 -22.00
N ARG A 140 23.07 30.79 -21.92
CA ARG A 140 23.48 31.65 -23.06
C ARG A 140 23.97 30.80 -24.23
N SER A 141 24.78 29.76 -23.96
CA SER A 141 25.26 28.82 -24.98
C SER A 141 24.14 28.09 -25.69
N VAL A 142 23.17 27.57 -24.95
CA VAL A 142 22.00 26.85 -25.51
C VAL A 142 21.13 27.79 -26.34
N LEU A 143 20.99 29.04 -25.93
CA LEU A 143 20.22 30.07 -26.64
C LEU A 143 20.99 30.74 -27.79
N GLY A 144 22.23 30.35 -28.02
CA GLY A 144 23.07 30.95 -29.05
C GLY A 144 23.45 32.43 -28.76
N LEU A 145 23.32 32.86 -27.52
CA LEU A 145 23.69 34.22 -27.09
C LEU A 145 25.17 34.27 -26.72
N LYS A 146 25.91 35.13 -27.38
CA LYS A 146 27.33 35.42 -27.07
C LYS A 146 27.45 36.40 -25.91
#